data_f9f07c914e965c231a803413a45e80e9
#
_entry.id   f9f07c914e965c231a803413a45e80e9
#
_cell.length_a   1.000
_cell.length_b   1.000
_cell.length_c   1.000
_cell.angle_alpha   90.00
_cell.angle_beta   90.00
_cell.angle_gamma   90.00
#
_symmetry.space_group_name_H-M   'P 1'
#
loop_
_entity.id
_entity.type
_entity.pdbx_description
1 polymer ?
#
loop_
_entity_poly.entity_id
_entity_poly.type
_entity_poly.pdbx_seq_one_letter_code
_entity_poly.pdbx_strand_id
1 'polypeptide(L)'
;AALDKISDYDEEWMNRLQTVLKRADEMIYKEQNILFPNCAVNFTEDEWIHIYHDAKDYADCLGVTPAIWEKAENAVKTIESTISDQEIVMPGGHMNVAQLTALLNTIPMEITFVDADNMNRFFNEGPKDFKRPGMAIDREVFTCHPPKVEAQVRRIIGEFRNGTLDEVP
;
A
#
# COMPACT_ATOMS: atom_id res chain seq x y z
N ALA A 1 -3.26 28.58 -0.17
CA ALA A 1 -2.26 29.51 0.41
C ALA A 1 -1.12 29.86 -0.57
N ALA A 2 -0.73 29.00 -1.53
CA ALA A 2 0.30 29.33 -2.53
C ALA A 2 -0.26 30.04 -3.76
N LEU A 3 -1.52 29.80 -4.10
CA LEU A 3 -2.18 30.42 -5.26
C LEU A 3 -2.61 31.88 -5.02
N ASP A 4 -2.78 32.30 -3.78
CA ASP A 4 -3.23 33.64 -3.42
C ASP A 4 -2.16 34.76 -3.56
N LYS A 5 -0.94 34.38 -3.98
CA LYS A 5 0.20 35.30 -4.11
C LYS A 5 0.70 35.47 -5.55
N ILE A 6 -0.09 35.07 -6.54
CA ILE A 6 0.31 35.18 -7.94
C ILE A 6 -0.03 36.61 -8.42
N SER A 7 0.98 37.45 -8.60
CA SER A 7 0.85 38.61 -9.44
C SER A 7 1.02 38.20 -10.90
N ASP A 8 0.20 38.72 -11.81
CA ASP A 8 0.11 38.35 -13.22
C ASP A 8 1.42 38.50 -14.05
N TYR A 9 2.52 38.86 -13.42
CA TYR A 9 3.79 39.16 -14.05
C TYR A 9 5.03 38.56 -13.36
N ASP A 10 4.86 37.48 -12.58
CA ASP A 10 6.03 36.82 -11.99
C ASP A 10 6.66 35.82 -12.95
N GLU A 11 7.72 36.24 -13.66
CA GLU A 11 8.46 35.42 -14.60
C GLU A 11 9.09 34.19 -13.92
N GLU A 12 9.48 34.30 -12.67
CA GLU A 12 10.02 33.18 -11.88
C GLU A 12 8.95 32.11 -11.63
N TRP A 13 7.73 32.55 -11.30
CA TRP A 13 6.61 31.62 -11.13
C TRP A 13 6.27 30.90 -12.43
N MET A 14 6.23 31.61 -13.55
CA MET A 14 5.98 31.01 -14.88
C MET A 14 7.02 29.97 -15.23
N ASN A 15 8.29 30.23 -14.98
CA ASN A 15 9.39 29.29 -15.21
C ASN A 15 9.26 28.04 -14.31
N ARG A 16 8.87 28.23 -13.06
CA ARG A 16 8.59 27.12 -12.13
C ARG A 16 7.41 26.28 -12.60
N LEU A 17 6.32 26.91 -13.03
CA LEU A 17 5.16 26.23 -13.56
C LEU A 17 5.51 25.40 -14.81
N GLN A 18 6.22 25.99 -15.76
CA GLN A 18 6.67 25.27 -16.97
C GLN A 18 7.54 24.07 -16.61
N THR A 19 8.43 24.21 -15.62
CA THR A 19 9.27 23.12 -15.15
C THR A 19 8.42 21.98 -14.55
N VAL A 20 7.39 22.29 -13.77
CA VAL A 20 6.48 21.30 -13.19
C VAL A 20 5.68 20.61 -14.29
N LEU A 21 5.12 21.34 -15.23
CA LEU A 21 4.37 20.79 -16.36
C LEU A 21 5.23 19.85 -17.21
N LYS A 22 6.46 20.28 -17.53
CA LYS A 22 7.41 19.43 -18.25
C LYS A 22 7.72 18.12 -17.52
N ARG A 23 7.91 18.19 -16.19
CA ARG A 23 8.11 16.97 -15.38
C ARG A 23 6.88 16.07 -15.36
N ALA A 24 5.68 16.65 -15.34
CA ALA A 24 4.44 15.89 -15.43
C ALA A 24 4.34 15.15 -16.78
N ASP A 25 4.62 15.84 -17.88
CA ASP A 25 4.64 15.23 -19.23
C ASP A 25 5.69 14.11 -19.33
N GLU A 26 6.89 14.31 -18.78
CA GLU A 26 7.94 13.29 -18.71
C GLU A 26 7.52 12.08 -17.88
N MET A 27 6.78 12.29 -16.78
CA MET A 27 6.21 11.20 -15.98
C MET A 27 5.18 10.41 -16.76
N ILE A 28 4.20 11.09 -17.37
CA ILE A 28 3.17 10.45 -18.19
C ILE A 28 3.81 9.61 -19.31
N TYR A 29 4.83 10.17 -20.00
CA TYR A 29 5.56 9.45 -21.03
C TYR A 29 6.22 8.17 -20.48
N LYS A 30 6.89 8.26 -19.32
CA LYS A 30 7.55 7.10 -18.68
C LYS A 30 6.55 6.05 -18.21
N GLU A 31 5.42 6.47 -17.68
CA GLU A 31 4.35 5.56 -17.29
C GLU A 31 3.82 4.79 -18.48
N GLN A 32 3.47 5.48 -19.56
CA GLN A 32 2.87 4.86 -20.73
C GLN A 32 3.84 3.99 -21.54
N ASN A 33 5.12 4.38 -21.63
CA ASN A 33 6.08 3.75 -22.53
C ASN A 33 7.08 2.82 -21.83
N ILE A 34 7.22 2.92 -20.51
CA ILE A 34 8.17 2.12 -19.74
C ILE A 34 7.46 1.35 -18.63
N LEU A 35 6.77 2.03 -17.71
CA LEU A 35 6.22 1.40 -16.53
C LEU A 35 5.08 0.44 -16.89
N PHE A 36 4.03 0.92 -17.53
CA PHE A 36 2.85 0.08 -17.84
C PHE A 36 3.18 -1.10 -18.75
N PRO A 37 4.00 -0.97 -19.83
CA PRO A 37 4.42 -2.13 -20.61
C PRO A 37 5.22 -3.15 -19.80
N ASN A 38 6.11 -2.69 -18.91
CA ASN A 38 6.85 -3.60 -18.02
C ASN A 38 5.93 -4.29 -17.01
N CYS A 39 4.99 -3.58 -16.41
CA CYS A 39 4.01 -4.18 -15.51
C CYS A 39 3.15 -5.22 -16.24
N ALA A 40 2.71 -4.94 -17.47
CA ALA A 40 1.91 -5.86 -18.25
C ALA A 40 2.60 -7.18 -18.57
N VAL A 41 3.94 -7.19 -18.64
CA VAL A 41 4.73 -8.40 -18.93
C VAL A 41 5.13 -9.15 -17.65
N ASN A 42 5.38 -8.42 -16.56
CA ASN A 42 6.00 -8.99 -15.36
C ASN A 42 5.00 -9.33 -14.26
N PHE A 43 3.82 -8.69 -14.23
CA PHE A 43 2.83 -8.99 -13.21
C PHE A 43 1.94 -10.15 -13.60
N THR A 44 1.69 -11.03 -12.64
CA THR A 44 0.72 -12.11 -12.75
C THR A 44 -0.71 -11.56 -12.72
N GLU A 45 -1.67 -12.40 -13.12
CA GLU A 45 -3.09 -12.02 -13.06
C GLU A 45 -3.54 -11.75 -11.62
N ASP A 46 -3.06 -12.52 -10.65
CA ASP A 46 -3.38 -12.32 -9.22
C ASP A 46 -2.85 -10.98 -8.72
N GLU A 47 -1.64 -10.58 -9.10
CA GLU A 47 -1.10 -9.26 -8.76
C GLU A 47 -1.94 -8.13 -9.39
N TRP A 48 -2.43 -8.30 -10.61
CA TRP A 48 -3.34 -7.34 -11.24
C TRP A 48 -4.68 -7.24 -10.53
N ILE A 49 -5.22 -8.37 -10.03
CA ILE A 49 -6.44 -8.39 -9.21
C ILE A 49 -6.23 -7.59 -7.93
N HIS A 50 -5.10 -7.77 -7.26
CA HIS A 50 -4.76 -6.98 -6.07
C HIS A 50 -4.63 -5.49 -6.38
N ILE A 51 -3.91 -5.11 -7.44
CA ILE A 51 -3.79 -3.70 -7.88
C ILE A 51 -5.17 -3.10 -8.17
N TYR A 52 -6.06 -3.85 -8.84
CA TYR A 52 -7.41 -3.38 -9.12
C TYR A 52 -8.19 -3.05 -7.85
N HIS A 53 -8.11 -3.90 -6.82
CA HIS A 53 -8.79 -3.63 -5.55
C HIS A 53 -8.16 -2.46 -4.81
N ASP A 54 -6.85 -2.40 -4.75
CA ASP A 54 -6.13 -1.28 -4.13
C ASP A 54 -6.47 0.06 -4.82
N ALA A 55 -6.60 0.05 -6.15
CA ALA A 55 -6.95 1.24 -6.94
C ALA A 55 -8.34 1.80 -6.64
N LYS A 56 -9.30 0.99 -6.17
CA LYS A 56 -10.63 1.47 -5.78
C LYS A 56 -10.60 2.49 -4.66
N ASP A 57 -9.64 2.39 -3.78
CA ASP A 57 -9.44 3.34 -2.69
C ASP A 57 -9.06 4.74 -3.15
N TYR A 58 -8.64 4.88 -4.40
CA TYR A 58 -8.24 6.14 -5.03
C TYR A 58 -9.20 6.60 -6.13
N ALA A 59 -10.35 5.91 -6.27
CA ALA A 59 -11.29 6.11 -7.39
C ALA A 59 -11.82 7.54 -7.51
N ASP A 60 -11.99 8.25 -6.41
CA ASP A 60 -12.52 9.61 -6.41
C ASP A 60 -11.47 10.68 -6.77
N CYS A 61 -10.25 10.28 -7.05
CA CYS A 61 -9.20 11.19 -7.46
C CYS A 61 -9.47 11.70 -8.87
N LEU A 62 -9.56 13.01 -9.03
CA LEU A 62 -9.75 13.70 -10.31
C LEU A 62 -11.09 13.42 -11.04
N GLY A 63 -12.09 12.87 -10.35
CA GLY A 63 -13.41 12.60 -10.94
C GLY A 63 -13.41 11.48 -11.99
N VAL A 64 -12.42 10.61 -11.96
CA VAL A 64 -12.34 9.44 -12.84
C VAL A 64 -13.15 8.30 -12.23
N THR A 65 -14.14 7.78 -12.98
CA THR A 65 -14.85 6.57 -12.59
C THR A 65 -14.02 5.35 -13.01
N PRO A 66 -13.61 4.47 -12.08
CA PRO A 66 -12.84 3.29 -12.43
C PRO A 66 -13.65 2.32 -13.27
N ALA A 67 -13.01 1.67 -14.24
CA ALA A 67 -13.62 0.59 -14.98
C ALA A 67 -13.87 -0.62 -14.07
N ILE A 68 -15.02 -1.29 -14.25
CA ILE A 68 -15.33 -2.51 -13.51
C ILE A 68 -14.66 -3.70 -14.22
N TRP A 69 -13.84 -4.44 -13.45
CA TRP A 69 -13.26 -5.70 -13.90
C TRP A 69 -13.96 -6.88 -13.21
N GLU A 70 -14.96 -7.43 -13.88
CA GLU A 70 -15.84 -8.47 -13.31
C GLU A 70 -15.09 -9.69 -12.76
N LYS A 71 -14.01 -10.11 -13.41
CA LYS A 71 -13.20 -11.25 -12.94
C LYS A 71 -12.55 -10.95 -11.59
N ALA A 72 -12.01 -9.76 -11.40
CA ALA A 72 -11.40 -9.34 -10.14
C ALA A 72 -12.46 -9.22 -9.02
N GLU A 73 -13.65 -8.68 -9.34
CA GLU A 73 -14.77 -8.63 -8.39
C GLU A 73 -15.20 -10.01 -7.89
N ASN A 74 -15.21 -10.99 -8.80
CA ASN A 74 -15.60 -12.35 -8.46
C ASN A 74 -14.50 -13.10 -7.68
N ALA A 75 -13.22 -12.80 -7.92
CA ALA A 75 -12.10 -13.43 -7.23
C ALA A 75 -12.14 -13.16 -5.71
N VAL A 76 -12.47 -11.92 -5.29
CA VAL A 76 -12.60 -11.56 -3.86
C VAL A 76 -13.73 -12.34 -3.18
N LYS A 77 -14.87 -12.48 -3.84
CA LYS A 77 -16.00 -13.25 -3.28
C LYS A 77 -15.62 -14.72 -3.01
N THR A 78 -14.70 -15.27 -3.80
CA THR A 78 -14.23 -16.65 -3.61
C THR A 78 -13.29 -16.76 -2.41
N ILE A 79 -12.46 -15.76 -2.16
CA ILE A 79 -11.56 -15.71 -0.98
C ILE A 79 -12.38 -15.54 0.30
N GLU A 80 -13.36 -14.64 0.33
CA GLU A 80 -14.24 -14.44 1.48
C GLU A 80 -15.04 -15.70 1.83
N SER A 81 -15.44 -16.50 0.84
CA SER A 81 -16.23 -17.74 1.07
C SER A 81 -15.42 -18.93 1.57
N THR A 82 -14.08 -18.93 1.37
CA THR A 82 -13.20 -20.04 1.79
C THR A 82 -12.66 -19.88 3.22
N ILE A 83 -12.77 -18.71 3.81
CA ILE A 83 -12.18 -18.39 5.13
C ILE A 83 -13.16 -18.65 6.30
N SER A 84 -14.44 -18.95 6.05
CA SER A 84 -15.50 -18.84 7.07
C SER A 84 -15.56 -19.94 8.15
N ASP A 85 -14.85 -21.07 8.04
CA ASP A 85 -15.06 -22.24 8.91
C ASP A 85 -13.87 -22.70 9.77
N GLN A 86 -12.75 -22.02 9.76
CA GLN A 86 -11.60 -22.43 10.60
C GLN A 86 -11.56 -21.65 11.92
N GLU A 87 -11.81 -22.37 13.03
CA GLU A 87 -11.55 -21.83 14.36
C GLU A 87 -10.07 -21.87 14.70
N ILE A 88 -9.58 -20.77 15.23
CA ILE A 88 -8.23 -20.62 15.80
C ILE A 88 -8.37 -20.75 17.30
N VAL A 89 -7.79 -21.78 17.88
CA VAL A 89 -7.77 -22.02 19.32
C VAL A 89 -6.54 -21.36 19.92
N MET A 90 -6.75 -20.54 20.94
CA MET A 90 -5.73 -19.79 21.68
C MET A 90 -5.88 -20.05 23.17
N PRO A 91 -4.84 -19.81 24.03
CA PRO A 91 -4.95 -20.01 25.48
C PRO A 91 -6.11 -19.29 26.16
N GLY A 92 -6.57 -18.17 25.62
CA GLY A 92 -7.68 -17.37 26.15
C GLY A 92 -9.05 -17.70 25.56
N GLY A 93 -9.15 -18.69 24.65
CA GLY A 93 -10.40 -19.03 23.96
C GLY A 93 -10.21 -19.37 22.49
N HIS A 94 -11.29 -19.25 21.73
CA HIS A 94 -11.27 -19.55 20.31
C HIS A 94 -12.02 -18.46 19.50
N MET A 95 -11.59 -18.25 18.28
CA MET A 95 -12.23 -17.33 17.32
C MET A 95 -12.12 -17.94 15.93
N ASN A 96 -13.12 -17.66 15.09
CA ASN A 96 -12.94 -17.89 13.66
C ASN A 96 -12.12 -16.73 13.03
N VAL A 97 -11.68 -16.92 11.77
CA VAL A 97 -10.84 -15.94 11.08
C VAL A 97 -11.56 -14.58 10.95
N ALA A 98 -12.87 -14.58 10.67
CA ALA A 98 -13.65 -13.34 10.55
C ALA A 98 -13.70 -12.56 11.87
N GLN A 99 -13.88 -13.27 13.01
CA GLN A 99 -13.87 -12.65 14.34
C GLN A 99 -12.49 -12.08 14.69
N LEU A 100 -11.41 -12.82 14.40
CA LEU A 100 -10.05 -12.34 14.62
C LEU A 100 -9.74 -11.12 13.76
N THR A 101 -10.13 -11.15 12.48
CA THR A 101 -9.98 -10.01 11.57
C THR A 101 -10.74 -8.78 12.07
N ALA A 102 -12.00 -8.94 12.49
CA ALA A 102 -12.78 -7.85 13.05
C ALA A 102 -12.15 -7.27 14.33
N LEU A 103 -11.64 -8.13 15.21
CA LEU A 103 -10.91 -7.72 16.41
C LEU A 103 -9.70 -6.86 16.05
N LEU A 104 -8.83 -7.36 15.17
CA LEU A 104 -7.60 -6.65 14.77
C LEU A 104 -7.91 -5.32 14.06
N ASN A 105 -8.98 -5.26 13.28
CA ASN A 105 -9.41 -4.04 12.58
C ASN A 105 -10.08 -3.01 13.52
N THR A 106 -10.55 -3.44 14.69
CA THR A 106 -11.16 -2.56 15.69
C THR A 106 -10.11 -1.87 16.57
N ILE A 107 -8.91 -2.44 16.67
CA ILE A 107 -7.82 -1.86 17.46
C ILE A 107 -7.40 -0.55 16.79
N PRO A 108 -7.37 0.60 17.52
CA PRO A 108 -7.03 1.90 16.97
C PRO A 108 -5.50 2.07 16.81
N MET A 109 -4.86 1.09 16.21
CA MET A 109 -3.43 1.07 15.89
C MET A 109 -3.21 0.41 14.54
N GLU A 110 -2.18 0.87 13.83
CA GLU A 110 -1.69 0.17 12.65
C GLU A 110 -0.82 -1.01 13.08
N ILE A 111 -1.28 -2.21 12.73
CA ILE A 111 -0.56 -3.45 13.04
C ILE A 111 0.02 -4.01 11.76
N THR A 112 1.32 -4.28 11.76
CA THR A 112 2.00 -5.04 10.71
C THR A 112 2.76 -6.19 11.35
N PHE A 113 2.54 -7.40 10.85
CA PHE A 113 3.33 -8.56 11.25
C PHE A 113 4.36 -8.88 10.18
N VAL A 114 5.63 -8.85 10.58
CA VAL A 114 6.78 -9.25 9.77
C VAL A 114 7.39 -10.49 10.39
N ASP A 115 7.57 -11.54 9.61
CA ASP A 115 8.11 -12.79 10.11
C ASP A 115 9.66 -12.76 10.31
N ALA A 116 10.22 -13.90 10.73
CA ALA A 116 11.65 -14.03 10.96
C ALA A 116 12.49 -13.85 9.69
N ASP A 117 11.92 -14.12 8.53
CA ASP A 117 12.55 -13.99 7.22
C ASP A 117 12.38 -12.58 6.61
N ASN A 118 11.89 -11.62 7.39
CA ASN A 118 11.59 -10.24 7.01
C ASN A 118 10.45 -10.09 5.99
N MET A 119 9.58 -11.09 5.87
CA MET A 119 8.44 -11.02 4.97
C MET A 119 7.26 -10.37 5.66
N ASN A 120 6.60 -9.45 5.00
CA ASN A 120 5.31 -8.92 5.44
C ASN A 120 4.25 -10.00 5.32
N ARG A 121 3.66 -10.43 6.44
CA ARG A 121 2.64 -11.50 6.43
C ARG A 121 1.23 -11.01 6.72
N PHE A 122 1.11 -9.87 7.39
CA PHE A 122 -0.20 -9.36 7.76
C PHE A 122 -0.12 -7.86 8.06
N PHE A 123 -1.17 -7.15 7.73
CA PHE A 123 -1.51 -5.83 8.29
C PHE A 123 -3.03 -5.74 8.48
N ASN A 124 -3.45 -5.04 9.53
CA ASN A 124 -4.88 -4.82 9.77
C ASN A 124 -5.45 -3.76 8.81
N GLU A 125 -6.78 -3.82 8.60
CA GLU A 125 -7.53 -2.91 7.73
C GLU A 125 -8.25 -1.78 8.51
N GLY A 126 -7.98 -1.63 9.80
CA GLY A 126 -8.54 -0.57 10.66
C GLY A 126 -8.17 0.85 10.20
N PRO A 127 -8.51 1.88 10.99
CA PRO A 127 -8.12 3.27 10.70
C PRO A 127 -6.62 3.38 10.48
N LYS A 128 -6.20 4.02 9.39
CA LYS A 128 -4.80 4.10 8.98
C LYS A 128 -4.42 5.52 8.63
N ASP A 129 -3.23 5.94 9.05
CA ASP A 129 -2.59 7.16 8.55
C ASP A 129 -2.02 6.95 7.14
N PHE A 130 -1.55 5.72 6.86
CA PHE A 130 -1.03 5.33 5.56
C PHE A 130 -1.71 4.07 5.03
N LYS A 131 -2.33 4.16 3.86
CA LYS A 131 -2.82 2.98 3.14
C LYS A 131 -1.65 2.12 2.69
N ARG A 132 -1.77 0.82 2.90
CA ARG A 132 -0.76 -0.17 2.48
C ARG A 132 -1.36 -1.02 1.37
N PRO A 133 -0.68 -1.12 0.22
CA PRO A 133 -1.17 -1.94 -0.88
C PRO A 133 -1.14 -3.42 -0.51
N GLY A 134 -2.17 -4.18 -0.90
CA GLY A 134 -2.25 -5.62 -0.69
C GLY A 134 -1.04 -6.37 -1.27
N MET A 135 -0.43 -5.83 -2.33
CA MET A 135 0.81 -6.33 -2.91
C MET A 135 2.02 -6.33 -1.97
N ALA A 136 1.96 -5.63 -0.83
CA ALA A 136 3.03 -5.67 0.16
C ALA A 136 3.06 -7.00 0.94
N ILE A 137 1.98 -7.77 0.93
CA ILE A 137 1.95 -9.10 1.55
C ILE A 137 2.86 -10.06 0.77
N ASP A 138 3.55 -10.92 1.52
CA ASP A 138 4.54 -11.89 1.02
C ASP A 138 5.74 -11.26 0.31
N ARG A 139 5.98 -9.97 0.56
CA ARG A 139 7.19 -9.27 0.11
C ARG A 139 8.09 -8.92 1.28
N GLU A 140 9.38 -8.85 1.01
CA GLU A 140 10.39 -8.45 2.00
C GLU A 140 10.11 -7.01 2.46
N VAL A 141 9.99 -6.79 3.77
CA VAL A 141 9.65 -5.49 4.37
C VAL A 141 10.53 -4.33 3.88
N PHE A 142 11.78 -4.61 3.55
CA PHE A 142 12.72 -3.59 3.09
C PHE A 142 12.38 -3.04 1.72
N THR A 143 11.81 -3.87 0.84
CA THR A 143 11.42 -3.47 -0.52
C THR A 143 10.22 -2.52 -0.55
N CYS A 144 9.47 -2.44 0.55
CA CYS A 144 8.35 -1.52 0.70
C CYS A 144 8.79 -0.09 1.11
N HIS A 145 10.08 0.13 1.31
CA HIS A 145 10.62 1.42 1.77
C HIS A 145 11.50 2.07 0.70
N PRO A 146 11.48 3.40 0.61
CA PRO A 146 12.41 4.10 -0.28
C PRO A 146 13.88 3.77 0.08
N PRO A 147 14.79 3.65 -0.90
CA PRO A 147 16.20 3.30 -0.66
C PRO A 147 16.90 4.15 0.39
N LYS A 148 16.47 5.42 0.55
CA LYS A 148 17.06 6.35 1.52
C LYS A 148 16.82 5.94 2.98
N VAL A 149 15.74 5.23 3.26
CA VAL A 149 15.36 4.81 4.62
C VAL A 149 15.55 3.32 4.87
N GLU A 150 15.84 2.53 3.84
CA GLU A 150 16.01 1.08 3.95
C GLU A 150 17.06 0.70 5.01
N ALA A 151 18.22 1.36 5.01
CA ALA A 151 19.28 1.10 5.98
C ALA A 151 18.82 1.35 7.41
N GLN A 152 18.00 2.38 7.63
CA GLN A 152 17.42 2.69 8.94
C GLN A 152 16.42 1.62 9.37
N VAL A 153 15.54 1.17 8.46
CA VAL A 153 14.57 0.11 8.74
C VAL A 153 15.29 -1.20 9.09
N ARG A 154 16.32 -1.58 8.33
CA ARG A 154 17.14 -2.76 8.63
C ARG A 154 17.78 -2.68 10.02
N ARG A 155 18.32 -1.52 10.38
CA ARG A 155 18.91 -1.29 11.71
C ARG A 155 17.86 -1.45 12.79
N ILE A 156 16.71 -0.79 12.68
CA ILE A 156 15.62 -0.84 13.67
C ILE A 156 15.14 -2.27 13.87
N ILE A 157 14.84 -3.01 12.81
CA ILE A 157 14.42 -4.41 12.90
C ILE A 157 15.50 -5.28 13.55
N GLY A 158 16.77 -5.05 13.23
CA GLY A 158 17.90 -5.75 13.85
C GLY A 158 18.00 -5.46 15.35
N GLU A 159 17.84 -4.22 15.76
CA GLU A 159 17.88 -3.80 17.16
C GLU A 159 16.72 -4.41 17.98
N PHE A 160 15.50 -4.44 17.42
CA PHE A 160 14.36 -5.14 18.03
C PHE A 160 14.63 -6.63 18.22
N ARG A 161 15.17 -7.31 17.21
CA ARG A 161 15.47 -8.74 17.28
C ARG A 161 16.57 -9.07 18.30
N ASN A 162 17.52 -8.19 18.44
CA ASN A 162 18.60 -8.35 19.42
C ASN A 162 18.20 -7.91 20.84
N GLY A 163 16.99 -7.40 21.03
CA GLY A 163 16.51 -6.90 22.33
C GLY A 163 17.23 -5.65 22.80
N THR A 164 17.84 -4.89 21.88
CA THR A 164 18.50 -3.61 22.20
C THR A 164 17.59 -2.41 22.02
N LEU A 165 16.40 -2.61 21.44
CA LEU A 165 15.37 -1.62 21.23
C LEU A 165 14.00 -2.24 21.48
N ASP A 166 13.16 -1.59 22.28
CA ASP A 166 11.79 -2.03 22.56
C ASP A 166 10.75 -1.16 21.86
N GLU A 167 11.09 0.11 21.60
CA GLU A 167 10.22 1.07 20.91
C GLU A 167 11.03 2.07 20.07
N VAL A 168 10.40 2.67 19.08
CA VAL A 168 10.96 3.79 18.31
C VAL A 168 10.10 5.02 18.60
N PRO A 169 10.67 6.13 19.08
CA PRO A 169 9.94 7.36 19.37
C PRO A 169 9.41 8.06 18.10
#